data_69025050b8ce5f552199135ed7cf3a9b
#
_entry.id   69025050b8ce5f552199135ed7cf3a9b
#
_cell.length_a   1.000
_cell.length_b   1.000
_cell.length_c   1.000
_cell.angle_alpha   90.00
_cell.angle_beta   90.00
_cell.angle_gamma   90.00
#
_symmetry.space_group_name_H-M   'P 1'
#
loop_
_entity.id
_entity.type
_entity.pdbx_description
1 polymer ?
#
loop_
_entity_poly.entity_id
_entity_poly.type
_entity_poly.pdbx_seq_one_letter_code
_entity_poly.pdbx_strand_id
1 'polypeptide(L)'
;MIKDNKMRKIIEEKSKKNYTLIIVCTTLVVLALFLGILILLRVKNSPNKKVESKKPIATSQSQSKKEAKAVLLSTGDIILHTPFLAAGKQSDGTYNFDYCFKNVKSEISNVDYAVCNFETTLGGKEPYQGYPLFNSPDAITDALKNCGFN
;
A
#
# COMPACT_ATOMS: atom_id res chain seq x y z
N MET A 1 25.46 31.88 46.48
CA MET A 1 24.02 31.87 46.88
C MET A 1 23.06 32.09 45.72
N ILE A 2 23.25 33.03 44.81
CA ILE A 2 22.32 33.31 43.66
C ILE A 2 22.38 32.24 42.56
N LYS A 3 23.56 31.69 42.24
CA LYS A 3 23.74 30.63 41.22
C LYS A 3 23.07 29.28 41.62
N ASP A 4 23.05 28.99 42.88
CA ASP A 4 22.49 27.74 43.42
C ASP A 4 20.95 27.71 43.29
N ASN A 5 20.32 28.84 43.52
CA ASN A 5 18.85 28.96 43.40
C ASN A 5 18.37 28.86 41.93
N LYS A 6 19.16 29.34 40.99
CA LYS A 6 18.84 29.25 39.55
C LYS A 6 18.96 27.78 39.04
N MET A 7 19.99 27.09 39.48
CA MET A 7 20.17 25.65 39.15
C MET A 7 19.06 24.78 39.73
N ARG A 8 18.65 25.01 40.97
CA ARG A 8 17.53 24.27 41.60
C ARG A 8 16.22 24.45 40.83
N LYS A 9 15.88 25.68 40.41
CA LYS A 9 14.69 25.95 39.61
C LYS A 9 14.71 25.20 38.26
N ILE A 10 15.86 25.17 37.57
CA ILE A 10 16.01 24.46 36.29
C ILE A 10 15.81 22.94 36.47
N ILE A 11 16.37 22.37 37.54
CA ILE A 11 16.24 20.94 37.82
C ILE A 11 14.78 20.58 38.17
N GLU A 12 14.10 21.42 38.95
CA GLU A 12 12.68 21.24 39.28
C GLU A 12 11.77 21.32 38.06
N GLU A 13 12.01 22.29 37.19
CA GLU A 13 11.25 22.46 35.95
C GLU A 13 11.45 21.29 34.99
N LYS A 14 12.67 20.82 34.85
CA LYS A 14 13.02 19.65 34.05
C LYS A 14 12.41 18.35 34.62
N SER A 15 12.40 18.23 35.93
CA SER A 15 11.74 17.11 36.63
C SER A 15 10.23 17.12 36.40
N LYS A 16 9.56 18.25 36.58
CA LYS A 16 8.11 18.38 36.31
C LYS A 16 7.76 18.04 34.87
N LYS A 17 8.54 18.50 33.89
CA LYS A 17 8.34 18.20 32.48
C LYS A 17 8.47 16.70 32.16
N ASN A 18 9.43 16.03 32.78
CA ASN A 18 9.59 14.58 32.64
C ASN A 18 8.43 13.79 33.26
N TYR A 19 7.96 14.19 34.43
CA TYR A 19 6.80 13.57 35.07
C TYR A 19 5.52 13.75 34.24
N THR A 20 5.30 14.94 33.67
CA THR A 20 4.17 15.18 32.78
C THR A 20 4.24 14.31 31.54
N LEU A 21 5.41 14.15 30.94
CA LEU A 21 5.62 13.30 29.78
C LEU A 21 5.34 11.83 30.10
N ILE A 22 5.81 11.34 31.25
CA ILE A 22 5.56 9.96 31.70
C ILE A 22 4.06 9.72 31.91
N ILE A 23 3.36 10.65 32.55
CA ILE A 23 1.91 10.55 32.80
C ILE A 23 1.16 10.49 31.44
N VAL A 24 1.50 11.36 30.49
CA VAL A 24 0.86 11.36 29.16
C VAL A 24 1.11 10.05 28.43
N CYS A 25 2.35 9.54 28.45
CA CYS A 25 2.65 8.26 27.80
C CYS A 25 1.91 7.09 28.46
N THR A 26 1.84 7.03 29.79
CA THR A 26 1.13 5.96 30.48
C THR A 26 -0.37 6.01 30.24
N THR A 27 -0.98 7.20 30.19
CA THR A 27 -2.42 7.33 29.89
C THR A 27 -2.74 6.89 28.46
N LEU A 28 -1.87 7.21 27.47
CA LEU A 28 -2.06 6.76 26.10
C LEU A 28 -1.97 5.24 25.95
N VAL A 29 -1.04 4.59 26.67
CA VAL A 29 -0.92 3.13 26.65
C VAL A 29 -2.16 2.47 27.26
N VAL A 30 -2.65 2.97 28.38
CA VAL A 30 -3.88 2.46 29.03
C VAL A 30 -5.09 2.62 28.11
N LEU A 31 -5.22 3.76 27.44
CA LEU A 31 -6.29 4.02 26.49
C LEU A 31 -6.25 3.05 25.30
N ALA A 32 -5.06 2.78 24.75
CA ALA A 32 -4.87 1.84 23.65
C ALA A 32 -5.25 0.41 24.06
N LEU A 33 -4.85 -0.02 25.26
CA LEU A 33 -5.23 -1.34 25.79
C LEU A 33 -6.75 -1.45 26.00
N PHE A 34 -7.38 -0.40 26.50
CA PHE A 34 -8.83 -0.38 26.69
C PHE A 34 -9.60 -0.46 25.38
N LEU A 35 -9.13 0.27 24.34
CA LEU A 35 -9.69 0.18 22.99
C LEU A 35 -9.53 -1.23 22.39
N GLY A 36 -8.37 -1.85 22.59
CA GLY A 36 -8.11 -3.23 22.17
C GLY A 36 -9.07 -4.24 22.80
N ILE A 37 -9.32 -4.11 24.11
CA ILE A 37 -10.28 -4.96 24.83
C ILE A 37 -11.70 -4.77 24.31
N LEU A 38 -12.12 -3.53 24.02
CA LEU A 38 -13.46 -3.24 23.47
C LEU A 38 -13.64 -3.86 22.09
N ILE A 39 -12.61 -3.86 21.25
CA ILE A 39 -12.64 -4.51 19.93
C ILE A 39 -12.77 -6.02 20.09
N LEU A 40 -12.00 -6.64 20.97
CA LEU A 40 -12.06 -8.07 21.24
C LEU A 40 -13.43 -8.51 21.79
N LEU A 41 -14.05 -7.69 22.67
CA LEU A 41 -15.39 -7.96 23.18
C LEU A 41 -16.47 -7.85 22.09
N ARG A 42 -16.31 -6.93 21.13
CA ARG A 42 -17.23 -6.82 19.99
C ARG A 42 -17.13 -8.01 19.03
N VAL A 43 -15.92 -8.53 18.79
CA VAL A 43 -15.71 -9.72 17.95
C VAL A 43 -16.34 -10.95 18.60
N LYS A 44 -16.30 -11.07 19.92
CA LYS A 44 -16.89 -12.22 20.67
C LYS A 44 -18.40 -12.18 20.76
N ASN A 45 -19.02 -11.01 20.58
CA ASN A 45 -20.48 -10.82 20.66
C ASN A 45 -21.17 -10.71 19.31
N SER A 46 -20.54 -11.13 18.22
CA SER A 46 -21.22 -11.26 16.93
C SER A 46 -22.23 -12.41 17.03
N PRO A 47 -23.54 -12.19 16.88
CA PRO A 47 -24.52 -13.26 17.00
C PRO A 47 -24.34 -14.21 15.83
N ASN A 48 -23.91 -15.44 16.16
CA ASN A 48 -23.90 -16.57 15.25
C ASN A 48 -25.36 -16.83 14.83
N LYS A 49 -25.76 -16.39 13.65
CA LYS A 49 -27.07 -16.72 13.07
C LYS A 49 -27.12 -18.24 12.91
N LYS A 50 -27.74 -18.91 13.84
CA LYS A 50 -28.20 -20.30 13.66
C LYS A 50 -29.05 -20.34 12.40
N VAL A 51 -28.55 -21.05 11.42
CA VAL A 51 -29.35 -21.45 10.24
C VAL A 51 -30.41 -22.45 10.71
N GLU A 52 -31.63 -21.99 10.78
CA GLU A 52 -32.80 -22.81 11.08
C GLU A 52 -33.04 -23.77 9.91
N SER A 53 -32.96 -25.07 10.20
CA SER A 53 -33.20 -26.15 9.27
C SER A 53 -34.68 -26.10 8.82
N LYS A 54 -34.94 -25.57 7.61
CA LYS A 54 -36.23 -25.74 6.95
C LYS A 54 -36.26 -27.07 6.17
N LYS A 55 -37.31 -27.85 6.43
CA LYS A 55 -37.73 -29.10 5.80
C LYS A 55 -37.49 -29.12 4.26
N PRO A 56 -37.22 -30.30 3.69
CA PRO A 56 -36.99 -30.45 2.25
C PRO A 56 -38.29 -30.22 1.46
N ILE A 57 -38.29 -29.19 0.65
CA ILE A 57 -39.26 -29.01 -0.44
C ILE A 57 -38.61 -29.56 -1.72
N ALA A 58 -39.40 -30.33 -2.42
CA ALA A 58 -39.13 -31.12 -3.61
C ALA A 58 -38.24 -30.44 -4.65
N THR A 59 -37.32 -31.23 -5.17
CA THR A 59 -36.85 -31.29 -6.56
C THR A 59 -36.93 -29.97 -7.34
N SER A 60 -35.93 -29.16 -7.21
CA SER A 60 -35.56 -28.21 -8.26
C SER A 60 -34.31 -28.77 -8.96
N GLN A 61 -34.37 -28.84 -10.26
CA GLN A 61 -33.34 -29.28 -11.18
C GLN A 61 -31.99 -28.68 -10.78
N SER A 62 -30.99 -29.54 -10.61
CA SER A 62 -29.60 -29.18 -10.51
C SER A 62 -29.20 -28.38 -11.77
N GLN A 63 -29.35 -27.07 -11.72
CA GLN A 63 -28.60 -26.22 -12.64
C GLN A 63 -27.12 -26.48 -12.32
N SER A 64 -26.42 -27.15 -13.20
CA SER A 64 -24.97 -27.28 -13.20
C SER A 64 -24.41 -25.88 -13.04
N LYS A 65 -23.87 -25.60 -11.85
CA LYS A 65 -23.18 -24.32 -11.58
C LYS A 65 -21.98 -24.30 -12.49
N LYS A 66 -22.04 -23.50 -13.57
CA LYS A 66 -20.96 -23.35 -14.53
C LYS A 66 -19.77 -22.76 -13.76
N GLU A 67 -18.72 -23.54 -13.61
CA GLU A 67 -17.49 -23.09 -12.96
C GLU A 67 -16.87 -22.01 -13.86
N ALA A 68 -16.67 -20.82 -13.33
CA ALA A 68 -15.92 -19.75 -13.99
C ALA A 68 -14.49 -19.75 -13.44
N LYS A 69 -13.50 -19.64 -14.32
CA LYS A 69 -12.09 -19.53 -13.98
C LYS A 69 -11.57 -18.21 -14.50
N ALA A 70 -10.71 -17.55 -13.71
CA ALA A 70 -9.99 -16.37 -14.10
C ALA A 70 -8.50 -16.54 -13.71
N VAL A 71 -7.62 -16.07 -14.56
CA VAL A 71 -6.17 -16.08 -14.33
C VAL A 71 -5.74 -14.68 -13.98
N LEU A 72 -5.23 -14.50 -12.77
CA LEU A 72 -4.65 -13.25 -12.29
C LEU A 72 -3.13 -13.39 -12.29
N LEU A 73 -2.44 -12.42 -12.90
CA LEU A 73 -0.99 -12.29 -12.86
C LEU A 73 -0.62 -11.08 -12.01
N SER A 74 0.31 -11.25 -11.08
CA SER A 74 0.89 -10.15 -10.31
C SER A 74 2.39 -10.14 -10.48
N THR A 75 2.96 -8.98 -10.81
CA THR A 75 4.40 -8.76 -10.86
C THR A 75 4.88 -7.94 -9.66
N GLY A 76 6.20 -7.75 -9.54
CA GLY A 76 6.81 -6.88 -8.56
C GLY A 76 6.75 -5.40 -8.97
N ASP A 77 7.79 -4.67 -8.56
CA ASP A 77 7.87 -3.22 -8.61
C ASP A 77 8.31 -2.71 -9.99
N ILE A 78 7.63 -1.70 -10.46
CA ILE A 78 8.03 -0.88 -11.62
C ILE A 78 8.69 0.38 -11.08
N ILE A 79 10.02 0.36 -11.02
CA ILE A 79 10.84 1.44 -10.46
C ILE A 79 11.71 2.04 -11.57
N LEU A 80 11.60 3.35 -11.81
CA LEU A 80 12.37 4.03 -12.84
C LEU A 80 13.60 4.74 -12.24
N HIS A 81 14.69 4.00 -12.12
CA HIS A 81 15.99 4.60 -11.78
C HIS A 81 16.63 5.30 -12.99
N THR A 82 17.61 6.15 -12.72
CA THR A 82 18.30 6.97 -13.74
C THR A 82 18.79 6.18 -14.96
N PRO A 83 19.41 4.98 -14.85
CA PRO A 83 19.82 4.21 -16.02
C PRO A 83 18.64 3.78 -16.88
N PHE A 84 17.49 3.46 -16.26
CA PHE A 84 16.28 3.06 -16.97
C PHE A 84 15.67 4.25 -17.72
N LEU A 85 15.64 5.44 -17.08
CA LEU A 85 15.22 6.68 -17.73
C LEU A 85 16.10 7.01 -18.95
N ALA A 86 17.43 6.90 -18.78
CA ALA A 86 18.37 7.15 -19.87
C ALA A 86 18.17 6.18 -21.04
N ALA A 87 17.90 4.91 -20.76
CA ALA A 87 17.64 3.90 -21.79
C ALA A 87 16.32 4.12 -22.54
N GLY A 88 15.31 4.72 -21.89
CA GLY A 88 14.03 5.04 -22.53
C GLY A 88 14.06 6.31 -23.39
N LYS A 89 15.05 7.21 -23.17
CA LYS A 89 15.11 8.49 -23.87
C LYS A 89 15.45 8.29 -25.35
N GLN A 90 14.66 8.91 -26.23
CA GLN A 90 14.85 8.86 -27.67
C GLN A 90 15.68 10.07 -28.16
N SER A 91 16.18 10.00 -29.40
CA SER A 91 16.98 11.04 -30.02
C SER A 91 16.22 12.36 -30.23
N ASP A 92 14.91 12.31 -30.31
CA ASP A 92 14.02 13.47 -30.43
C ASP A 92 13.62 14.08 -29.07
N GLY A 93 14.14 13.52 -27.97
CA GLY A 93 13.84 13.96 -26.59
C GLY A 93 12.61 13.32 -25.98
N THR A 94 11.83 12.55 -26.71
CA THR A 94 10.70 11.76 -26.17
C THR A 94 11.19 10.53 -25.41
N TYR A 95 10.26 9.79 -24.81
CA TYR A 95 10.55 8.55 -24.09
C TYR A 95 9.73 7.39 -24.62
N ASN A 96 10.35 6.21 -24.72
CA ASN A 96 9.69 4.95 -25.05
C ASN A 96 10.28 3.82 -24.20
N PHE A 97 9.42 3.05 -23.55
CA PHE A 97 9.79 1.94 -22.67
C PHE A 97 9.24 0.59 -23.13
N ASP A 98 8.59 0.50 -24.29
CA ASP A 98 7.98 -0.74 -24.81
C ASP A 98 9.00 -1.89 -24.89
N TYR A 99 10.25 -1.58 -25.23
CA TYR A 99 11.31 -2.58 -25.35
C TYR A 99 11.63 -3.29 -24.02
N CYS A 100 11.37 -2.65 -22.87
CA CYS A 100 11.61 -3.22 -21.55
C CYS A 100 10.72 -4.45 -21.29
N PHE A 101 9.54 -4.46 -21.88
CA PHE A 101 8.52 -5.48 -21.66
C PHE A 101 8.45 -6.52 -22.78
N LYS A 102 9.22 -6.36 -23.85
CA LYS A 102 9.12 -7.21 -25.06
C LYS A 102 9.21 -8.71 -24.80
N ASN A 103 10.01 -9.12 -23.81
CA ASN A 103 10.25 -10.53 -23.50
C ASN A 103 9.22 -11.16 -22.56
N VAL A 104 8.38 -10.33 -21.91
CA VAL A 104 7.35 -10.76 -20.93
C VAL A 104 5.94 -10.37 -21.38
N LYS A 105 5.83 -9.68 -22.51
CA LYS A 105 4.55 -9.18 -23.00
C LYS A 105 3.54 -10.29 -23.24
N SER A 106 3.98 -11.43 -23.77
CA SER A 106 3.10 -12.57 -24.03
C SER A 106 2.50 -13.15 -22.74
N GLU A 107 3.31 -13.25 -21.70
CA GLU A 107 2.89 -13.77 -20.40
C GLU A 107 1.89 -12.84 -19.73
N ILE A 108 2.12 -11.53 -19.82
CA ILE A 108 1.28 -10.51 -19.20
C ILE A 108 -0.04 -10.35 -19.96
N SER A 109 0.00 -10.34 -21.31
CA SER A 109 -1.19 -10.09 -22.13
C SER A 109 -2.12 -11.31 -22.27
N ASN A 110 -1.68 -12.52 -21.91
CA ASN A 110 -2.46 -13.75 -22.06
C ASN A 110 -3.23 -14.15 -20.78
N VAL A 111 -3.35 -13.28 -19.81
CA VAL A 111 -4.12 -13.50 -18.58
C VAL A 111 -5.40 -12.66 -18.58
N ASP A 112 -6.34 -12.98 -17.70
CA ASP A 112 -7.59 -12.22 -17.60
C ASP A 112 -7.40 -10.87 -16.91
N TYR A 113 -6.39 -10.78 -16.00
CA TYR A 113 -6.08 -9.54 -15.29
C TYR A 113 -4.63 -9.54 -14.84
N ALA A 114 -3.88 -8.50 -15.21
CA ALA A 114 -2.46 -8.35 -14.85
C ALA A 114 -2.23 -7.06 -14.06
N VAL A 115 -1.54 -7.16 -12.92
CA VAL A 115 -1.21 -6.04 -12.04
C VAL A 115 0.28 -5.97 -11.71
N CYS A 116 0.77 -4.76 -11.44
CA CYS A 116 2.11 -4.50 -10.92
C CYS A 116 2.06 -3.49 -9.76
N ASN A 117 3.10 -3.46 -8.93
CA ASN A 117 3.33 -2.34 -8.02
C ASN A 117 4.02 -1.21 -8.80
N PHE A 118 3.33 -0.07 -8.95
CA PHE A 118 3.91 1.11 -9.62
C PHE A 118 4.63 1.97 -8.59
N GLU A 119 5.95 1.77 -8.45
CA GLU A 119 6.77 2.38 -7.41
C GLU A 119 7.61 3.54 -7.97
N THR A 120 6.92 4.51 -8.54
CA THR A 120 7.52 5.78 -9.01
C THR A 120 6.46 6.86 -9.00
N THR A 121 6.84 8.11 -9.28
CA THR A 121 5.91 9.24 -9.40
C THR A 121 5.90 9.78 -10.82
N LEU A 122 4.74 10.26 -11.27
CA LEU A 122 4.56 10.95 -12.54
C LEU A 122 4.40 12.45 -12.25
N GLY A 123 5.44 13.23 -12.52
CA GLY A 123 5.42 14.67 -12.27
C GLY A 123 4.92 15.48 -13.46
N GLY A 124 4.67 14.85 -14.60
CA GLY A 124 4.12 15.47 -15.82
C GLY A 124 5.08 16.38 -16.58
N LYS A 125 6.29 16.64 -16.06
CA LYS A 125 7.28 17.52 -16.69
C LYS A 125 8.71 17.20 -16.24
N GLU A 126 9.68 17.52 -17.07
CA GLU A 126 11.10 17.45 -16.72
C GLU A 126 11.50 18.44 -15.58
N PRO A 127 12.60 18.19 -14.87
CA PRO A 127 13.56 17.09 -15.12
C PRO A 127 13.05 15.75 -14.57
N TYR A 128 13.16 14.69 -15.40
CA TYR A 128 12.89 13.32 -14.96
C TYR A 128 14.11 12.78 -14.22
N GLN A 129 13.88 12.05 -13.12
CA GLN A 129 14.94 11.57 -12.23
C GLN A 129 14.53 10.31 -11.47
N GLY A 130 15.53 9.51 -11.09
CA GLY A 130 15.35 8.35 -10.22
C GLY A 130 15.44 8.73 -8.74
N TYR A 131 15.92 7.77 -7.94
CA TYR A 131 16.10 7.95 -6.48
C TYR A 131 16.95 9.20 -6.16
N PRO A 132 16.64 9.96 -5.06
CA PRO A 132 15.54 9.73 -4.12
C PRO A 132 14.21 10.43 -4.48
N LEU A 133 14.21 11.29 -5.48
CA LEU A 133 13.08 12.14 -5.86
C LEU A 133 12.49 11.67 -7.19
N PHE A 134 11.98 10.45 -7.22
CA PHE A 134 11.42 9.87 -8.43
C PHE A 134 10.48 10.82 -9.15
N ASN A 135 10.75 11.03 -10.44
CA ASN A 135 9.91 11.75 -11.37
C ASN A 135 10.06 11.09 -12.75
N SER A 136 9.05 10.39 -13.19
CA SER A 136 9.08 9.58 -14.41
C SER A 136 8.20 10.19 -15.49
N PRO A 137 8.57 10.03 -16.78
CA PRO A 137 7.72 10.44 -17.90
C PRO A 137 6.49 9.55 -18.01
N ASP A 138 5.37 10.10 -18.43
CA ASP A 138 4.09 9.41 -18.59
C ASP A 138 4.16 8.24 -19.60
N ALA A 139 5.13 8.27 -20.51
CA ALA A 139 5.39 7.20 -21.47
C ALA A 139 5.58 5.80 -20.84
N ILE A 140 5.94 5.71 -19.56
CA ILE A 140 5.99 4.42 -18.86
C ILE A 140 4.60 3.81 -18.71
N THR A 141 3.58 4.63 -18.48
CA THR A 141 2.20 4.14 -18.36
C THR A 141 1.67 3.60 -19.68
N ASP A 142 2.04 4.24 -20.79
CA ASP A 142 1.71 3.74 -22.13
C ASP A 142 2.36 2.39 -22.39
N ALA A 143 3.64 2.24 -22.03
CA ALA A 143 4.35 0.98 -22.18
C ALA A 143 3.74 -0.15 -21.34
N LEU A 144 3.32 0.13 -20.09
CA LEU A 144 2.63 -0.83 -19.23
C LEU A 144 1.30 -1.26 -19.85
N LYS A 145 0.50 -0.30 -20.31
CA LYS A 145 -0.76 -0.57 -20.99
C LYS A 145 -0.56 -1.38 -22.27
N ASN A 146 0.43 -1.01 -23.08
CA ASN A 146 0.79 -1.73 -24.31
C ASN A 146 1.27 -3.16 -24.02
N CYS A 147 1.86 -3.38 -22.84
CA CYS A 147 2.27 -4.71 -22.39
C CYS A 147 1.09 -5.59 -21.98
N GLY A 148 -0.03 -5.01 -21.54
CA GLY A 148 -1.24 -5.73 -21.15
C GLY A 148 -1.59 -5.62 -19.66
N PHE A 149 -0.97 -4.74 -18.91
CA PHE A 149 -1.39 -4.42 -17.54
C PHE A 149 -2.73 -3.67 -17.55
N ASN A 150 -3.54 -3.94 -16.51
CA ASN A 150 -4.89 -3.39 -16.32
C ASN A 150 -4.91 -2.19 -15.37
#